data_d34364be4a771ee322fc70fdbb57f138
#
_entry.id   d34364be4a771ee322fc70fdbb57f138
#
_cell.length_a   1.000
_cell.length_b   1.000
_cell.length_c   1.000
_cell.angle_alpha   90.00
_cell.angle_beta   90.00
_cell.angle_gamma   90.00
#
_symmetry.space_group_name_H-M   'P 1'
#
loop_
_entity.id
_entity.type
_entity.pdbx_description
1 polymer ?
#
loop_
_entity_poly.entity_id
_entity_poly.type
_entity_poly.pdbx_seq_one_letter_code
_entity_poly.pdbx_strand_id
1 'polypeptide(L)'
;MRGDFWLTREQTSADRTLKFIRAKFAKCLPEKCPQEFAATTKENTMFEVIIGLEVHTQLNTRSKIFCSCATSFGEAPNVNVCPTCLALPGALPVLNEQAVRKAVAFGKAINAQINERSVFNRKNYFYPDLPKAYQISQFDVPIVQRGELFINVGGENKRIGITRAHLEEDAGKNIHESSHSKVDLNRAGTPLLEIVSEPDLRSSDEAVAYLKKLHAIIRFLDISDANMQEGSFRCDANVSIRPKGESKLYTRVEIKNLNSFRFIQKAIDYEVQRQSAAWEDGTYEREVVQETRLFNTTNLTTRSMRGKEDSAEYRYFPEPDLLPVLLRPEMLQIQIPELPDEKKTRYIKDLGVKESDAEVLVSSLEMSRFFESLINRGLGAKLCVSWLTTELMGLLKGELGIENSPVDAQKLGDIIARIEDGTISGKAGKEVLAFVFEKPEFSVDAAIEKLNLKQVSDDGAIEKIAEAVLAANAEKVAEFKGGKDKLFGFFVGQVMKEGKGAFNPSKVNEILKAKLG
;
A
#
# COMPACT_ATOMS: atom_id res chain seq x y z
N MET A 1 -55.06 -32.00 32.72
CA MET A 1 -54.87 -32.21 34.15
C MET A 1 -53.36 -32.07 34.38
N ARG A 2 -52.94 -30.96 34.89
CA ARG A 2 -52.38 -30.74 36.25
C ARG A 2 -51.09 -31.54 36.44
N GLY A 3 -49.96 -31.07 36.80
CA GLY A 3 -49.68 -29.86 37.55
C GLY A 3 -48.18 -29.60 37.67
N ASP A 4 -47.94 -28.41 38.04
CA ASP A 4 -46.70 -27.81 38.50
C ASP A 4 -45.95 -28.67 39.54
N PHE A 5 -44.64 -28.52 39.53
CA PHE A 5 -43.76 -28.45 40.71
C PHE A 5 -42.32 -28.68 40.28
N TRP A 6 -41.48 -27.72 40.54
CA TRP A 6 -40.13 -27.64 41.08
C TRP A 6 -39.28 -26.54 40.40
N LEU A 7 -39.55 -25.33 40.81
CA LEU A 7 -38.59 -24.23 40.82
C LEU A 7 -38.41 -23.84 42.28
N THR A 8 -37.32 -24.24 42.88
CA THR A 8 -36.63 -23.60 44.02
C THR A 8 -35.52 -24.56 44.54
N ARG A 9 -34.27 -24.32 44.18
CA ARG A 9 -33.08 -24.63 45.01
C ARG A 9 -31.73 -24.61 44.30
N GLU A 10 -31.51 -23.75 43.35
CA GLU A 10 -30.14 -23.59 42.78
C GLU A 10 -29.58 -22.17 42.75
N GLN A 11 -30.22 -21.21 43.42
CA GLN A 11 -29.69 -19.82 43.44
C GLN A 11 -28.73 -19.51 44.59
N THR A 12 -28.41 -20.44 45.49
CA THR A 12 -27.53 -20.18 46.64
C THR A 12 -26.14 -20.73 46.52
N SER A 13 -25.85 -21.55 45.51
CA SER A 13 -24.50 -22.14 45.27
C SER A 13 -23.62 -21.27 44.35
N ALA A 14 -24.21 -20.60 43.36
CA ALA A 14 -23.46 -19.78 42.39
C ALA A 14 -22.92 -18.49 43.03
N ASP A 15 -23.65 -17.92 43.99
CA ASP A 15 -23.26 -16.66 44.64
C ASP A 15 -22.10 -16.83 45.65
N ARG A 16 -21.97 -18.00 46.24
CA ARG A 16 -20.81 -18.31 47.12
C ARG A 16 -19.54 -18.60 46.33
N THR A 17 -19.65 -19.20 45.15
CA THR A 17 -18.50 -19.49 44.28
C THR A 17 -17.94 -18.22 43.62
N LEU A 18 -18.82 -17.29 43.23
CA LEU A 18 -18.41 -16.00 42.68
C LEU A 18 -17.75 -15.08 43.72
N LYS A 19 -18.21 -15.12 45.00
CA LYS A 19 -17.52 -14.37 46.09
C LYS A 19 -16.16 -14.98 46.44
N PHE A 20 -15.99 -16.31 46.34
CA PHE A 20 -14.70 -16.97 46.59
C PHE A 20 -13.69 -16.74 45.49
N ILE A 21 -14.15 -16.66 44.24
CA ILE A 21 -13.33 -16.33 43.08
C ILE A 21 -12.90 -14.85 43.09
N ARG A 22 -13.81 -13.92 43.48
CA ARG A 22 -13.45 -12.50 43.64
C ARG A 22 -12.48 -12.23 44.78
N ALA A 23 -12.51 -13.01 45.86
CA ALA A 23 -11.58 -12.85 46.97
C ALA A 23 -10.18 -13.42 46.72
N LYS A 24 -10.03 -14.40 45.79
CA LYS A 24 -8.70 -14.94 45.42
C LYS A 24 -8.02 -14.14 44.31
N PHE A 25 -8.78 -13.45 43.45
CA PHE A 25 -8.23 -12.57 42.41
C PHE A 25 -7.85 -11.17 42.90
N ALA A 26 -8.31 -10.75 44.08
CA ALA A 26 -7.94 -9.47 44.66
C ALA A 26 -6.56 -9.42 45.33
N LYS A 27 -5.80 -10.53 45.34
CA LYS A 27 -4.45 -10.58 45.93
C LYS A 27 -3.29 -10.78 44.94
N CYS A 28 -3.57 -10.73 43.64
CA CYS A 28 -2.55 -10.83 42.58
C CYS A 28 -2.74 -9.77 41.49
N LEU A 29 -2.89 -8.51 41.87
CA LEU A 29 -2.70 -7.39 40.97
C LEU A 29 -1.47 -6.64 41.45
N PRO A 30 -0.36 -6.62 40.72
CA PRO A 30 0.61 -5.55 40.87
C PRO A 30 -0.05 -4.31 40.25
N GLU A 31 -0.22 -3.30 41.09
CA GLU A 31 -0.49 -1.93 40.63
C GLU A 31 0.68 -1.52 39.73
N LYS A 32 0.41 -1.51 38.42
CA LYS A 32 0.98 -0.57 37.45
C LYS A 32 0.34 -0.86 36.10
N CYS A 33 -0.71 -0.09 35.82
CA CYS A 33 -1.13 0.17 34.45
C CYS A 33 0.08 0.77 33.71
N PRO A 34 0.54 0.24 32.57
CA PRO A 34 1.59 0.91 31.82
C PRO A 34 0.99 2.17 31.22
N GLN A 35 1.49 3.30 31.73
CA GLN A 35 1.38 4.59 31.08
C GLN A 35 1.87 4.45 29.64
N GLU A 36 1.26 5.23 28.75
CA GLU A 36 1.58 5.49 27.37
C GLU A 36 3.02 5.11 27.01
N PHE A 37 3.16 4.14 26.07
CA PHE A 37 4.40 3.88 25.38
C PHE A 37 4.72 5.10 24.49
N ALA A 38 5.26 6.14 25.12
CA ALA A 38 6.03 7.14 24.42
C ALA A 38 7.25 6.41 23.87
N ALA A 39 7.34 6.34 22.56
CA ALA A 39 8.51 5.85 21.85
C ALA A 39 9.72 6.75 22.18
N THR A 40 10.40 6.46 23.27
CA THR A 40 11.79 6.84 23.43
C THR A 40 12.61 5.73 22.78
N THR A 41 12.96 5.92 21.52
CA THR A 41 14.14 5.29 20.91
C THR A 41 15.36 5.73 21.71
N LYS A 42 15.65 5.07 22.83
CA LYS A 42 17.03 4.93 23.23
C LYS A 42 17.68 4.15 22.10
N GLU A 43 18.54 4.81 21.33
CA GLU A 43 19.46 4.13 20.44
C GLU A 43 20.07 3.00 21.24
N ASN A 44 19.77 1.77 20.87
CA ASN A 44 20.35 0.58 21.50
C ASN A 44 21.80 0.50 20.99
N THR A 45 22.69 1.23 21.65
CA THR A 45 24.06 1.44 21.21
C THR A 45 24.92 0.19 21.29
N MET A 46 24.44 -0.89 21.95
CA MET A 46 25.18 -2.14 22.18
C MET A 46 24.95 -3.20 21.08
N PHE A 47 23.78 -3.22 20.43
CA PHE A 47 23.42 -4.23 19.46
C PHE A 47 23.18 -3.65 18.07
N GLU A 48 23.46 -4.48 17.06
CA GLU A 48 23.04 -4.28 15.68
C GLU A 48 21.91 -5.25 15.38
N VAL A 49 20.81 -4.73 14.85
CA VAL A 49 19.66 -5.53 14.43
C VAL A 49 19.91 -6.07 13.04
N ILE A 50 19.58 -7.34 12.80
CA ILE A 50 19.70 -8.02 11.51
C ILE A 50 18.32 -8.53 11.12
N ILE A 51 17.81 -8.04 10.00
CA ILE A 51 16.48 -8.40 9.52
C ILE A 51 16.57 -8.86 8.06
N GLY A 52 15.95 -10.01 7.79
CA GLY A 52 15.64 -10.50 6.45
C GLY A 52 14.13 -10.67 6.33
N LEU A 53 13.58 -10.39 5.14
CA LEU A 53 12.15 -10.48 4.88
C LEU A 53 11.88 -11.51 3.79
N GLU A 54 10.80 -12.27 3.97
CA GLU A 54 10.25 -13.19 3.01
C GLU A 54 8.85 -12.69 2.63
N VAL A 55 8.67 -12.35 1.37
CA VAL A 55 7.43 -11.76 0.87
C VAL A 55 6.81 -12.68 -0.16
N HIS A 56 5.53 -13.04 0.06
CA HIS A 56 4.73 -13.80 -0.88
C HIS A 56 3.72 -12.88 -1.54
N THR A 57 3.68 -12.86 -2.86
CA THR A 57 2.65 -12.14 -3.60
C THR A 57 1.94 -13.05 -4.59
N GLN A 58 0.60 -13.07 -4.54
CA GLN A 58 -0.21 -13.78 -5.53
C GLN A 58 -0.18 -13.02 -6.85
N LEU A 59 0.11 -13.73 -7.93
CA LEU A 59 0.11 -13.15 -9.27
C LEU A 59 -1.32 -13.11 -9.82
N ASN A 60 -1.73 -11.95 -10.33
CA ASN A 60 -3.06 -11.70 -10.88
C ASN A 60 -3.26 -12.32 -12.29
N THR A 61 -2.93 -13.60 -12.43
CA THR A 61 -3.22 -14.38 -13.63
C THR A 61 -4.70 -14.78 -13.67
N ARG A 62 -5.23 -15.00 -14.86
CA ARG A 62 -6.65 -15.41 -15.04
C ARG A 62 -6.90 -16.85 -14.61
N SER A 63 -5.86 -17.68 -14.59
CA SER A 63 -5.93 -19.07 -14.19
C SER A 63 -4.79 -19.42 -13.24
N LYS A 64 -4.97 -20.52 -12.50
CA LYS A 64 -3.97 -21.06 -11.58
C LYS A 64 -2.66 -21.41 -12.28
N ILE A 65 -1.60 -21.65 -11.47
CA ILE A 65 -0.25 -21.87 -12.03
C ILE A 65 -0.15 -23.18 -12.81
N PHE A 66 -0.90 -24.21 -12.42
CA PHE A 66 -0.76 -25.56 -13.02
C PHE A 66 -2.07 -26.12 -13.59
N CYS A 67 -3.14 -25.32 -13.66
CA CYS A 67 -4.41 -25.72 -14.27
C CYS A 67 -5.20 -24.51 -14.77
N SER A 68 -6.35 -24.75 -15.42
CA SER A 68 -7.21 -23.71 -16.00
C SER A 68 -8.24 -23.12 -15.05
N CYS A 69 -8.31 -23.56 -13.76
CA CYS A 69 -9.24 -22.99 -12.79
C CYS A 69 -8.99 -21.50 -12.59
N ALA A 70 -10.07 -20.73 -12.39
CA ALA A 70 -9.96 -19.30 -12.13
C ALA A 70 -9.27 -18.99 -10.79
N THR A 71 -8.69 -17.80 -10.71
CA THR A 71 -8.04 -17.26 -9.50
C THR A 71 -8.86 -16.16 -8.83
N SER A 72 -10.16 -16.04 -9.20
CA SER A 72 -11.07 -15.02 -8.63
C SER A 72 -11.20 -15.17 -7.12
N PHE A 73 -11.16 -14.02 -6.43
CA PHE A 73 -11.34 -13.93 -4.98
C PHE A 73 -12.83 -13.79 -4.61
N GLY A 74 -13.22 -14.29 -3.44
CA GLY A 74 -14.57 -14.10 -2.89
C GLY A 74 -15.65 -15.06 -3.41
N GLU A 75 -15.30 -16.04 -4.22
CA GLU A 75 -16.21 -17.07 -4.70
C GLU A 75 -16.62 -18.04 -3.58
N ALA A 76 -17.76 -18.73 -3.78
CA ALA A 76 -18.19 -19.78 -2.86
C ALA A 76 -17.08 -20.86 -2.69
N PRO A 77 -16.91 -21.45 -1.50
CA PRO A 77 -15.86 -22.43 -1.25
C PRO A 77 -15.87 -23.60 -2.25
N ASN A 78 -14.69 -23.96 -2.74
CA ASN A 78 -14.45 -25.11 -3.63
C ASN A 78 -15.14 -25.08 -5.00
N VAL A 79 -15.49 -23.90 -5.53
CA VAL A 79 -16.04 -23.76 -6.90
C VAL A 79 -14.92 -23.70 -7.95
N ASN A 80 -13.75 -23.18 -7.61
CA ASN A 80 -12.59 -23.06 -8.49
C ASN A 80 -11.62 -24.23 -8.29
N VAL A 81 -12.10 -25.47 -8.44
CA VAL A 81 -11.34 -26.68 -8.16
C VAL A 81 -11.53 -27.70 -9.28
N CYS A 82 -10.45 -28.36 -9.70
CA CYS A 82 -10.43 -29.40 -10.71
C CYS A 82 -9.64 -30.63 -10.22
N PRO A 83 -9.58 -31.73 -10.99
CA PRO A 83 -8.78 -32.90 -10.62
C PRO A 83 -7.32 -32.58 -10.27
N THR A 84 -6.67 -31.63 -10.95
CA THR A 84 -5.30 -31.18 -10.62
C THR A 84 -5.24 -30.50 -9.25
N CYS A 85 -6.20 -29.63 -8.91
CA CYS A 85 -6.29 -28.99 -7.60
C CYS A 85 -6.49 -29.99 -6.47
N LEU A 86 -7.23 -31.08 -6.76
CA LEU A 86 -7.53 -32.16 -5.79
C LEU A 86 -6.44 -33.24 -5.75
N ALA A 87 -5.40 -33.12 -6.55
CA ALA A 87 -4.36 -34.13 -6.67
C ALA A 87 -4.89 -35.53 -7.02
N LEU A 88 -5.92 -35.61 -7.87
CA LEU A 88 -6.47 -36.90 -8.27
C LEU A 88 -5.47 -37.68 -9.12
N PRO A 89 -5.43 -39.03 -8.97
CA PRO A 89 -4.51 -39.86 -9.75
C PRO A 89 -4.65 -39.64 -11.26
N GLY A 90 -3.51 -39.43 -11.94
CA GLY A 90 -3.45 -39.18 -13.38
C GLY A 90 -3.66 -37.73 -13.80
N ALA A 91 -3.97 -36.82 -12.89
CA ALA A 91 -4.01 -35.38 -13.21
C ALA A 91 -2.59 -34.79 -13.17
N LEU A 92 -2.14 -34.22 -14.30
CA LEU A 92 -0.80 -33.65 -14.44
C LEU A 92 -0.84 -32.11 -14.45
N PRO A 93 0.18 -31.45 -13.86
CA PRO A 93 0.31 -30.00 -13.88
C PRO A 93 0.66 -29.50 -15.28
N VAL A 94 0.12 -28.32 -15.66
CA VAL A 94 0.48 -27.59 -16.89
C VAL A 94 0.81 -26.16 -16.52
N LEU A 95 2.07 -25.76 -16.74
CA LEU A 95 2.58 -24.47 -16.33
C LEU A 95 1.90 -23.30 -17.06
N ASN A 96 1.45 -22.31 -16.30
CA ASN A 96 0.91 -21.04 -16.80
C ASN A 96 2.04 -20.10 -17.22
N GLU A 97 2.16 -19.84 -18.53
CA GLU A 97 3.18 -18.94 -19.10
C GLU A 97 3.09 -17.51 -18.52
N GLN A 98 1.89 -17.02 -18.20
CA GLN A 98 1.74 -15.67 -17.66
C GLN A 98 2.38 -15.51 -16.28
N ALA A 99 2.38 -16.55 -15.46
CA ALA A 99 3.10 -16.54 -14.18
C ALA A 99 4.61 -16.38 -14.40
N VAL A 100 5.17 -17.09 -15.39
CA VAL A 100 6.57 -16.98 -15.78
C VAL A 100 6.89 -15.57 -16.29
N ARG A 101 6.08 -15.00 -17.17
CA ARG A 101 6.25 -13.64 -17.71
C ARG A 101 6.23 -12.58 -16.60
N LYS A 102 5.33 -12.71 -15.63
CA LYS A 102 5.23 -11.80 -14.48
C LYS A 102 6.45 -11.89 -13.57
N ALA A 103 6.98 -13.09 -13.32
CA ALA A 103 8.22 -13.28 -12.57
C ALA A 103 9.43 -12.67 -13.29
N VAL A 104 9.53 -12.82 -14.61
CA VAL A 104 10.58 -12.17 -15.42
C VAL A 104 10.47 -10.65 -15.38
N ALA A 105 9.26 -10.10 -15.50
CA ALA A 105 9.03 -8.65 -15.40
C ALA A 105 9.47 -8.12 -14.03
N PHE A 106 9.15 -8.84 -12.95
CA PHE A 106 9.61 -8.52 -11.60
C PHE A 106 11.16 -8.55 -11.52
N GLY A 107 11.79 -9.61 -12.02
CA GLY A 107 13.25 -9.72 -12.01
C GLY A 107 13.94 -8.56 -12.74
N LYS A 108 13.38 -8.08 -13.86
CA LYS A 108 13.88 -6.88 -14.56
C LYS A 108 13.75 -5.62 -13.71
N ALA A 109 12.62 -5.45 -13.05
CA ALA A 109 12.34 -4.26 -12.23
C ALA A 109 13.28 -4.11 -11.02
N ILE A 110 13.88 -5.19 -10.56
CA ILE A 110 14.83 -5.21 -9.44
C ILE A 110 16.27 -5.46 -9.88
N ASN A 111 16.59 -5.25 -11.16
CA ASN A 111 17.93 -5.47 -11.76
C ASN A 111 18.51 -6.85 -11.45
N ALA A 112 17.66 -7.87 -11.37
CA ALA A 112 18.09 -9.21 -11.00
C ALA A 112 18.64 -10.02 -12.18
N GLN A 113 19.41 -11.05 -11.84
CA GLN A 113 19.74 -12.10 -12.77
C GLN A 113 18.52 -12.98 -13.03
N ILE A 114 18.12 -13.10 -14.29
CA ILE A 114 17.06 -14.00 -14.73
C ILE A 114 17.68 -15.28 -15.25
N ASN A 115 17.30 -16.42 -14.69
CA ASN A 115 17.79 -17.73 -15.14
C ASN A 115 17.00 -18.18 -16.38
N GLU A 116 17.68 -18.30 -17.53
CA GLU A 116 17.08 -18.76 -18.77
C GLU A 116 16.55 -20.19 -18.68
N ARG A 117 17.12 -20.98 -17.76
CA ARG A 117 16.65 -22.31 -17.40
C ARG A 117 16.38 -22.36 -15.90
N SER A 118 15.14 -22.68 -15.51
CA SER A 118 14.75 -22.89 -14.12
C SER A 118 14.04 -24.23 -13.95
N VAL A 119 13.97 -24.73 -12.71
CA VAL A 119 13.43 -26.04 -12.38
C VAL A 119 12.44 -25.92 -11.24
N PHE A 120 11.29 -26.57 -11.39
CA PHE A 120 10.37 -26.77 -10.27
C PHE A 120 10.77 -27.99 -9.45
N ASN A 121 10.58 -27.89 -8.14
CA ASN A 121 10.85 -28.91 -7.15
C ASN A 121 9.59 -29.22 -6.36
N ARG A 122 9.52 -30.40 -5.76
CA ARG A 122 8.53 -30.72 -4.74
C ARG A 122 9.07 -30.35 -3.36
N LYS A 123 8.34 -29.49 -2.65
CA LYS A 123 8.53 -29.17 -1.22
C LYS A 123 7.55 -30.02 -0.43
N ASN A 124 8.05 -31.07 0.21
CA ASN A 124 7.18 -32.08 0.81
C ASN A 124 6.78 -31.72 2.24
N TYR A 125 5.50 -31.55 2.47
CA TYR A 125 4.90 -31.39 3.79
C TYR A 125 3.40 -31.70 3.76
N PHE A 126 2.84 -32.11 4.90
CA PHE A 126 1.44 -32.49 5.01
C PHE A 126 0.63 -31.39 5.66
N TYR A 127 -0.41 -30.92 4.95
CA TYR A 127 -1.39 -30.01 5.51
C TYR A 127 -2.74 -30.25 4.83
N PRO A 128 -3.90 -30.08 5.53
CA PRO A 128 -5.22 -30.37 4.96
C PRO A 128 -5.56 -29.58 3.72
N ASP A 129 -5.05 -28.37 3.58
CA ASP A 129 -5.26 -27.46 2.44
C ASP A 129 -4.22 -27.65 1.31
N LEU A 130 -3.40 -28.69 1.41
CA LEU A 130 -2.43 -29.08 0.39
C LEU A 130 -2.68 -30.56 -0.03
N PRO A 131 -3.66 -30.82 -0.93
CA PRO A 131 -4.10 -32.18 -1.24
C PRO A 131 -3.03 -33.10 -1.79
N LYS A 132 -2.02 -32.54 -2.49
CA LYS A 132 -0.88 -33.30 -3.03
C LYS A 132 0.09 -33.81 -1.97
N ALA A 133 0.02 -33.26 -0.74
CA ALA A 133 1.01 -33.45 0.31
C ALA A 133 2.43 -32.92 -0.03
N TYR A 134 2.52 -32.13 -1.08
CA TYR A 134 3.70 -31.33 -1.45
C TYR A 134 3.24 -30.05 -2.16
N GLN A 135 4.08 -29.04 -2.09
CA GLN A 135 3.95 -27.79 -2.86
C GLN A 135 4.94 -27.82 -4.01
N ILE A 136 4.47 -27.48 -5.21
CA ILE A 136 5.37 -27.26 -6.34
C ILE A 136 5.95 -25.86 -6.22
N SER A 137 7.27 -25.77 -6.10
CA SER A 137 8.03 -24.55 -5.85
C SER A 137 9.35 -24.60 -6.64
N GLN A 138 10.20 -23.59 -6.52
CA GLN A 138 11.55 -23.60 -7.11
C GLN A 138 12.58 -23.46 -5.99
N PHE A 139 13.61 -24.30 -5.97
CA PHE A 139 14.63 -24.31 -4.92
C PHE A 139 16.04 -24.10 -5.47
N ASP A 140 16.56 -25.06 -6.23
CA ASP A 140 17.96 -25.05 -6.71
C ASP A 140 18.22 -23.98 -7.77
N VAL A 141 17.28 -23.83 -8.71
CA VAL A 141 17.41 -22.92 -9.85
C VAL A 141 16.12 -22.09 -9.98
N PRO A 142 15.92 -21.10 -9.10
CA PRO A 142 14.78 -20.20 -9.17
C PRO A 142 14.85 -19.34 -10.44
N ILE A 143 13.70 -18.81 -10.87
CA ILE A 143 13.63 -17.99 -12.08
C ILE A 143 14.38 -16.66 -11.96
N VAL A 144 14.43 -16.07 -10.74
CA VAL A 144 15.08 -14.78 -10.46
C VAL A 144 16.06 -14.94 -9.30
N GLN A 145 17.28 -14.42 -9.48
CA GLN A 145 18.35 -14.42 -8.46
C GLN A 145 19.07 -13.07 -8.41
N ARG A 146 19.67 -12.76 -7.27
CA ARG A 146 20.60 -11.65 -7.10
C ARG A 146 20.07 -10.29 -7.56
N GLY A 147 18.89 -9.94 -7.12
CA GLY A 147 18.30 -8.62 -7.35
C GLY A 147 18.69 -7.62 -6.29
N GLU A 148 18.24 -6.38 -6.46
CA GLU A 148 18.47 -5.30 -5.52
C GLU A 148 17.37 -4.26 -5.54
N LEU A 149 17.14 -3.64 -4.38
CA LEU A 149 16.29 -2.46 -4.23
C LEU A 149 17.04 -1.38 -3.46
N PHE A 150 16.70 -0.12 -3.74
CA PHE A 150 17.19 1.02 -2.98
C PHE A 150 16.04 1.63 -2.16
N ILE A 151 16.28 1.80 -0.87
CA ILE A 151 15.33 2.44 0.06
C ILE A 151 15.93 3.76 0.56
N ASN A 152 15.06 4.72 0.89
CA ASN A 152 15.48 5.96 1.55
C ASN A 152 14.84 6.01 2.95
N VAL A 153 15.67 6.15 3.97
CA VAL A 153 15.23 6.31 5.37
C VAL A 153 16.07 7.41 5.99
N GLY A 154 15.42 8.43 6.54
CA GLY A 154 16.12 9.55 7.14
C GLY A 154 16.99 10.38 6.19
N GLY A 155 16.75 10.31 4.88
CA GLY A 155 17.56 10.99 3.85
C GLY A 155 18.76 10.16 3.35
N GLU A 156 19.00 9.00 3.93
CA GLU A 156 20.06 8.07 3.50
C GLU A 156 19.51 7.05 2.51
N ASN A 157 20.23 6.89 1.40
CA ASN A 157 19.92 5.89 0.38
C ASN A 157 20.66 4.60 0.66
N LYS A 158 19.96 3.50 0.85
CA LYS A 158 20.51 2.21 1.22
C LYS A 158 20.11 1.13 0.22
N ARG A 159 21.11 0.36 -0.23
CA ARG A 159 20.91 -0.84 -1.05
C ARG A 159 20.49 -2.02 -0.17
N ILE A 160 19.44 -2.72 -0.60
CA ILE A 160 18.98 -3.99 -0.01
C ILE A 160 19.04 -5.06 -1.08
N GLY A 161 19.79 -6.13 -0.82
CA GLY A 161 19.88 -7.27 -1.73
C GLY A 161 18.62 -8.12 -1.71
N ILE A 162 18.32 -8.73 -2.85
CA ILE A 162 17.29 -9.78 -2.97
C ILE A 162 18.01 -11.05 -3.42
N THR A 163 18.00 -12.05 -2.55
CA THR A 163 18.65 -13.34 -2.80
C THR A 163 18.03 -14.03 -4.01
N ARG A 164 16.69 -14.10 -4.01
CA ARG A 164 15.92 -14.75 -5.07
C ARG A 164 14.47 -14.27 -5.07
N ALA A 165 13.83 -14.47 -6.21
CA ALA A 165 12.38 -14.54 -6.30
C ALA A 165 12.01 -15.78 -7.13
N HIS A 166 11.12 -16.61 -6.63
CA HIS A 166 10.78 -17.86 -7.24
C HIS A 166 9.28 -18.10 -7.31
N LEU A 167 8.89 -18.86 -8.33
CA LEU A 167 7.50 -19.25 -8.54
C LEU A 167 7.13 -20.46 -7.69
N GLU A 168 5.96 -20.41 -7.11
CA GLU A 168 5.34 -21.52 -6.41
C GLU A 168 3.81 -21.48 -6.50
N GLU A 169 3.14 -22.51 -6.05
CA GLU A 169 1.69 -22.52 -5.90
C GLU A 169 1.27 -22.18 -4.47
N ASP A 170 0.18 -21.43 -4.32
CA ASP A 170 -0.41 -21.20 -2.99
C ASP A 170 -1.15 -22.44 -2.48
N ALA A 171 -1.23 -22.60 -1.18
CA ALA A 171 -2.05 -23.59 -0.51
C ALA A 171 -3.52 -23.14 -0.43
N GLY A 172 -4.43 -24.05 -0.14
CA GLY A 172 -5.83 -23.74 0.15
C GLY A 172 -6.00 -22.94 1.44
N LYS A 173 -7.22 -22.89 1.96
CA LYS A 173 -7.54 -22.19 3.20
C LYS A 173 -8.15 -23.16 4.20
N ASN A 174 -7.56 -23.24 5.40
CA ASN A 174 -8.13 -23.94 6.54
C ASN A 174 -8.97 -22.98 7.38
N ILE A 175 -10.21 -23.37 7.64
CA ILE A 175 -11.14 -22.67 8.52
C ILE A 175 -11.37 -23.53 9.74
N HIS A 176 -10.77 -23.16 10.86
CA HIS A 176 -10.86 -23.92 12.11
C HIS A 176 -12.13 -23.55 12.87
N GLU A 177 -12.95 -24.54 13.17
CA GLU A 177 -14.12 -24.45 14.06
C GLU A 177 -13.86 -25.26 15.35
N SER A 178 -14.74 -25.17 16.32
CA SER A 178 -14.53 -25.79 17.63
C SER A 178 -14.35 -27.31 17.61
N SER A 179 -14.98 -28.02 16.66
CA SER A 179 -14.99 -29.48 16.57
C SER A 179 -14.42 -30.05 15.27
N HIS A 180 -14.20 -29.21 14.25
CA HIS A 180 -13.71 -29.63 12.96
C HIS A 180 -13.05 -28.49 12.20
N SER A 181 -12.37 -28.80 11.12
CA SER A 181 -11.83 -27.82 10.18
C SER A 181 -12.50 -28.00 8.81
N LYS A 182 -12.84 -26.89 8.18
CA LYS A 182 -13.29 -26.85 6.78
C LYS A 182 -12.12 -26.46 5.90
N VAL A 183 -12.05 -27.06 4.72
CA VAL A 183 -11.00 -26.78 3.75
C VAL A 183 -11.62 -26.16 2.51
N ASP A 184 -11.12 -25.00 2.12
CA ASP A 184 -11.46 -24.33 0.87
C ASP A 184 -10.22 -24.35 -0.04
N LEU A 185 -10.35 -25.01 -1.19
CA LEU A 185 -9.28 -25.18 -2.18
C LEU A 185 -9.34 -24.18 -3.34
N ASN A 186 -10.20 -23.17 -3.27
CA ASN A 186 -10.25 -22.12 -4.30
C ASN A 186 -8.88 -21.45 -4.49
N ARG A 187 -8.15 -21.23 -3.40
CA ARG A 187 -6.81 -20.62 -3.44
C ARG A 187 -5.70 -21.61 -3.83
N ALA A 188 -5.88 -22.90 -3.58
CA ALA A 188 -4.87 -23.94 -3.88
C ALA A 188 -4.47 -23.89 -5.36
N GLY A 189 -3.19 -23.74 -5.64
CA GLY A 189 -2.65 -23.61 -6.99
C GLY A 189 -2.71 -22.18 -7.57
N THR A 190 -3.11 -21.15 -6.82
CA THR A 190 -2.93 -19.75 -7.23
C THR A 190 -1.44 -19.47 -7.38
N PRO A 191 -0.99 -18.82 -8.49
CA PRO A 191 0.42 -18.55 -8.67
C PRO A 191 0.93 -17.59 -7.61
N LEU A 192 2.02 -17.98 -6.93
CA LEU A 192 2.75 -17.16 -5.98
C LEU A 192 4.14 -16.82 -6.52
N LEU A 193 4.61 -15.62 -6.20
CA LEU A 193 6.00 -15.23 -6.28
C LEU A 193 6.50 -15.00 -4.84
N GLU A 194 7.40 -15.87 -4.37
CA GLU A 194 8.11 -15.70 -3.10
C GLU A 194 9.39 -14.91 -3.34
N ILE A 195 9.58 -13.83 -2.61
CA ILE A 195 10.70 -12.88 -2.73
C ILE A 195 11.45 -12.88 -1.41
N VAL A 196 12.72 -13.28 -1.43
CA VAL A 196 13.57 -13.40 -0.25
C VAL A 196 14.66 -12.33 -0.28
N SER A 197 14.67 -11.44 0.71
CA SER A 197 15.73 -10.44 0.84
C SER A 197 17.00 -11.03 1.47
N GLU A 198 18.14 -10.37 1.20
CA GLU A 198 19.31 -10.52 2.05
C GLU A 198 19.04 -9.92 3.44
N PRO A 199 19.76 -10.36 4.49
CA PRO A 199 19.60 -9.84 5.86
C PRO A 199 20.31 -8.46 6.03
N ASP A 200 20.00 -7.53 5.14
CA ASP A 200 20.62 -6.22 5.04
C ASP A 200 19.92 -5.14 5.86
N LEU A 201 18.69 -5.39 6.28
CA LEU A 201 17.88 -4.43 7.02
C LEU A 201 18.34 -4.36 8.50
N ARG A 202 18.35 -3.13 9.08
CA ARG A 202 18.88 -2.83 10.40
C ARG A 202 17.88 -2.19 11.36
N SER A 203 16.69 -1.85 10.86
CA SER A 203 15.62 -1.27 11.68
C SER A 203 14.24 -1.66 11.14
N SER A 204 13.23 -1.52 11.98
CA SER A 204 11.84 -1.71 11.57
C SER A 204 11.39 -0.66 10.53
N ASP A 205 11.94 0.56 10.60
CA ASP A 205 11.68 1.61 9.60
C ASP A 205 12.25 1.23 8.22
N GLU A 206 13.48 0.68 8.17
CA GLU A 206 14.06 0.15 6.93
C GLU A 206 13.23 -1.01 6.37
N ALA A 207 12.73 -1.91 7.22
CA ALA A 207 11.87 -3.02 6.82
C ALA A 207 10.56 -2.51 6.19
N VAL A 208 9.93 -1.51 6.80
CA VAL A 208 8.72 -0.88 6.26
C VAL A 208 8.99 -0.13 4.96
N ALA A 209 10.11 0.60 4.86
CA ALA A 209 10.50 1.30 3.63
C ALA A 209 10.73 0.30 2.47
N TYR A 210 11.44 -0.80 2.74
CA TYR A 210 11.64 -1.89 1.77
C TYR A 210 10.32 -2.48 1.29
N LEU A 211 9.41 -2.82 2.21
CA LEU A 211 8.12 -3.42 1.86
C LEU A 211 7.22 -2.47 1.08
N LYS A 212 7.18 -1.19 1.44
CA LYS A 212 6.44 -0.17 0.67
C LYS A 212 7.00 -0.03 -0.75
N LYS A 213 8.32 -0.04 -0.89
CA LYS A 213 8.99 0.02 -2.18
C LYS A 213 8.68 -1.20 -3.04
N LEU A 214 8.82 -2.39 -2.45
CA LEU A 214 8.51 -3.66 -3.11
C LEU A 214 7.04 -3.73 -3.55
N HIS A 215 6.13 -3.36 -2.65
CA HIS A 215 4.69 -3.27 -2.92
C HIS A 215 4.40 -2.33 -4.10
N ALA A 216 4.99 -1.13 -4.11
CA ALA A 216 4.82 -0.18 -5.19
C ALA A 216 5.32 -0.75 -6.53
N ILE A 217 6.49 -1.38 -6.58
CA ILE A 217 7.01 -2.03 -7.80
C ILE A 217 6.03 -3.10 -8.30
N ILE A 218 5.56 -3.99 -7.44
CA ILE A 218 4.61 -5.06 -7.78
C ILE A 218 3.31 -4.48 -8.37
N ARG A 219 2.80 -3.40 -7.77
CA ARG A 219 1.61 -2.70 -8.25
C ARG A 219 1.84 -2.01 -9.61
N PHE A 220 2.96 -1.31 -9.77
CA PHE A 220 3.29 -0.62 -11.02
C PHE A 220 3.56 -1.57 -12.18
N LEU A 221 4.12 -2.75 -11.90
CA LEU A 221 4.25 -3.83 -12.88
C LEU A 221 2.91 -4.48 -13.26
N ASP A 222 1.85 -4.22 -12.49
CA ASP A 222 0.53 -4.85 -12.64
C ASP A 222 0.61 -6.40 -12.62
N ILE A 223 1.44 -6.93 -11.73
CA ILE A 223 1.62 -8.38 -11.58
C ILE A 223 0.78 -8.95 -10.43
N SER A 224 0.33 -8.11 -9.50
CA SER A 224 -0.52 -8.45 -8.35
C SER A 224 -1.35 -7.25 -7.92
N ASP A 225 -2.48 -7.49 -7.28
CA ASP A 225 -3.23 -6.48 -6.52
C ASP A 225 -2.56 -6.13 -5.19
N ALA A 226 -1.66 -6.99 -4.72
CA ALA A 226 -0.84 -6.83 -3.52
C ALA A 226 -1.65 -6.42 -2.27
N ASN A 227 -2.86 -6.98 -2.10
CA ASN A 227 -3.73 -6.67 -0.98
C ASN A 227 -3.35 -7.48 0.26
N MET A 228 -2.81 -6.82 1.29
CA MET A 228 -2.42 -7.46 2.55
C MET A 228 -3.62 -7.99 3.34
N GLN A 229 -4.80 -7.37 3.24
CA GLN A 229 -5.99 -7.77 3.99
C GLN A 229 -6.62 -9.04 3.42
N GLU A 230 -6.59 -9.19 2.11
CA GLU A 230 -7.08 -10.38 1.39
C GLU A 230 -6.03 -11.49 1.33
N GLY A 231 -4.77 -11.18 1.71
CA GLY A 231 -3.67 -12.14 1.77
C GLY A 231 -2.98 -12.39 0.44
N SER A 232 -3.20 -11.53 -0.57
CA SER A 232 -2.45 -11.58 -1.83
C SER A 232 -1.05 -10.95 -1.72
N PHE A 233 -0.76 -10.26 -0.61
CA PHE A 233 0.58 -9.81 -0.22
C PHE A 233 0.80 -10.16 1.26
N ARG A 234 1.76 -11.05 1.53
CA ARG A 234 2.09 -11.55 2.87
C ARG A 234 3.58 -11.34 3.11
N CYS A 235 3.95 -11.10 4.36
CA CYS A 235 5.34 -10.94 4.74
C CYS A 235 5.61 -11.72 6.03
N ASP A 236 6.71 -12.45 6.04
CA ASP A 236 7.31 -13.06 7.22
C ASP A 236 8.63 -12.34 7.49
N ALA A 237 8.92 -12.03 8.77
CA ALA A 237 10.13 -11.33 9.16
C ALA A 237 11.06 -12.26 9.95
N ASN A 238 12.31 -12.35 9.50
CA ASN A 238 13.38 -13.03 10.22
C ASN A 238 14.20 -11.98 10.96
N VAL A 239 14.25 -12.06 12.30
CA VAL A 239 14.88 -11.06 13.17
C VAL A 239 15.93 -11.71 14.06
N SER A 240 17.11 -11.12 14.11
CA SER A 240 18.16 -11.43 15.10
C SER A 240 18.88 -10.16 15.53
N ILE A 241 19.61 -10.22 16.63
CA ILE A 241 20.51 -9.17 17.09
C ILE A 241 21.93 -9.71 17.21
N ARG A 242 22.91 -8.83 17.09
CA ARG A 242 24.33 -9.14 17.38
C ARG A 242 25.00 -7.98 18.08
N PRO A 243 26.08 -8.22 18.85
CA PRO A 243 26.91 -7.13 19.36
C PRO A 243 27.43 -6.25 18.23
N LYS A 244 27.42 -4.94 18.45
CA LYS A 244 27.87 -3.97 17.44
C LYS A 244 29.33 -4.19 17.06
N GLY A 245 29.59 -4.27 15.76
CA GLY A 245 30.93 -4.51 15.21
C GLY A 245 31.28 -5.98 14.97
N GLU A 246 30.42 -6.93 15.36
CA GLU A 246 30.59 -8.33 15.01
C GLU A 246 30.01 -8.65 13.63
N SER A 247 30.65 -9.62 12.93
CA SER A 247 30.18 -10.12 11.63
C SER A 247 29.33 -11.41 11.74
N LYS A 248 29.40 -12.10 12.89
CA LYS A 248 28.67 -13.36 13.13
C LYS A 248 27.16 -13.12 13.07
N LEU A 249 26.42 -14.01 12.41
CA LEU A 249 24.99 -14.08 12.49
C LEU A 249 24.57 -14.94 13.68
N TYR A 250 23.70 -14.39 14.51
CA TYR A 250 23.14 -15.07 15.67
C TYR A 250 21.81 -15.74 15.35
N THR A 251 21.21 -16.40 16.33
CA THR A 251 19.95 -17.12 16.19
C THR A 251 18.85 -16.22 15.68
N ARG A 252 18.26 -16.58 14.55
CA ARG A 252 17.13 -15.87 13.98
C ARG A 252 15.80 -16.42 14.47
N VAL A 253 14.84 -15.52 14.64
CA VAL A 253 13.46 -15.83 14.95
C VAL A 253 12.58 -15.39 13.78
N GLU A 254 11.74 -16.29 13.28
CA GLU A 254 10.77 -16.01 12.24
C GLU A 254 9.47 -15.50 12.87
N ILE A 255 8.94 -14.38 12.39
CA ILE A 255 7.68 -13.81 12.86
C ILE A 255 6.64 -13.89 11.75
N LYS A 256 5.50 -14.52 12.04
CA LYS A 256 4.36 -14.70 11.12
C LYS A 256 3.12 -13.92 11.56
N ASN A 257 2.11 -13.89 10.68
CA ASN A 257 0.83 -13.18 10.88
C ASN A 257 0.96 -11.66 10.83
N LEU A 258 1.73 -11.18 9.88
CA LEU A 258 2.03 -9.77 9.66
C LEU A 258 1.19 -9.24 8.49
N ASN A 259 0.00 -8.72 8.77
CA ASN A 259 -1.00 -8.34 7.77
C ASN A 259 -1.14 -6.82 7.54
N SER A 260 -0.19 -6.02 8.01
CA SER A 260 -0.06 -4.59 7.71
C SER A 260 1.35 -4.09 7.97
N PHE A 261 1.77 -3.04 7.28
CA PHE A 261 3.09 -2.41 7.50
C PHE A 261 3.28 -1.96 8.96
N ARG A 262 2.21 -1.45 9.60
CA ARG A 262 2.23 -1.08 11.02
C ARG A 262 2.49 -2.27 11.94
N PHE A 263 1.86 -3.43 11.66
CA PHE A 263 2.07 -4.62 12.47
C PHE A 263 3.44 -5.24 12.26
N ILE A 264 3.99 -5.16 11.05
CA ILE A 264 5.37 -5.57 10.76
C ILE A 264 6.35 -4.74 11.60
N GLN A 265 6.20 -3.42 11.62
CA GLN A 265 7.02 -2.53 12.44
C GLN A 265 6.95 -2.92 13.91
N LYS A 266 5.74 -3.03 14.47
CA LYS A 266 5.54 -3.38 15.89
C LYS A 266 6.06 -4.76 16.26
N ALA A 267 5.92 -5.73 15.38
CA ALA A 267 6.41 -7.09 15.59
C ALA A 267 7.94 -7.14 15.63
N ILE A 268 8.60 -6.43 14.72
CA ILE A 268 10.07 -6.31 14.70
C ILE A 268 10.55 -5.58 15.95
N ASP A 269 9.96 -4.42 16.29
CA ASP A 269 10.32 -3.66 17.48
C ASP A 269 10.20 -4.52 18.75
N TYR A 270 9.10 -5.26 18.90
CA TYR A 270 8.87 -6.16 20.03
C TYR A 270 9.95 -7.25 20.12
N GLU A 271 10.23 -7.90 18.99
CA GLU A 271 11.19 -9.01 18.96
C GLU A 271 12.63 -8.54 19.24
N VAL A 272 13.02 -7.37 18.72
CA VAL A 272 14.31 -6.74 19.04
C VAL A 272 14.42 -6.46 20.53
N GLN A 273 13.38 -5.90 21.15
CA GLN A 273 13.34 -5.65 22.59
C GLN A 273 13.44 -6.95 23.39
N ARG A 274 12.71 -8.00 23.01
CA ARG A 274 12.74 -9.30 23.68
C ARG A 274 14.14 -9.93 23.62
N GLN A 275 14.77 -9.91 22.44
CA GLN A 275 16.12 -10.48 22.28
C GLN A 275 17.17 -9.67 23.03
N SER A 276 17.08 -8.34 23.02
CA SER A 276 17.98 -7.45 23.77
C SER A 276 17.87 -7.65 25.28
N ALA A 277 16.65 -7.74 25.81
CA ALA A 277 16.42 -8.02 27.23
C ALA A 277 17.00 -9.38 27.65
N ALA A 278 16.76 -10.43 26.85
CA ALA A 278 17.34 -11.75 27.12
C ALA A 278 18.88 -11.73 27.12
N TRP A 279 19.49 -10.90 26.28
CA TRP A 279 20.95 -10.73 26.25
C TRP A 279 21.45 -10.01 27.50
N GLU A 280 20.83 -8.90 27.90
CA GLU A 280 21.15 -8.13 29.10
C GLU A 280 21.00 -8.96 30.38
N ASP A 281 19.97 -9.84 30.43
CA ASP A 281 19.72 -10.76 31.55
C ASP A 281 20.62 -12.01 31.55
N GLY A 282 21.47 -12.18 30.53
CA GLY A 282 22.33 -13.37 30.36
C GLY A 282 21.58 -14.67 30.06
N THR A 283 20.36 -14.56 29.53
CA THR A 283 19.48 -15.71 29.24
C THR A 283 19.33 -15.98 27.74
N TYR A 284 20.04 -15.24 26.89
CA TYR A 284 19.90 -15.24 25.42
C TYR A 284 19.92 -16.65 24.82
N GLU A 285 20.94 -17.47 25.13
CA GLU A 285 21.09 -18.83 24.56
C GLU A 285 19.95 -19.78 24.94
N ARG A 286 19.25 -19.50 26.05
CA ARG A 286 18.11 -20.28 26.51
C ARG A 286 16.79 -19.79 25.94
N GLU A 287 16.60 -18.48 25.79
CA GLU A 287 15.32 -17.85 25.46
C GLU A 287 15.21 -17.44 23.98
N VAL A 288 16.36 -17.27 23.30
CA VAL A 288 16.40 -16.96 21.87
C VAL A 288 16.86 -18.20 21.12
N VAL A 289 15.91 -19.05 20.79
CA VAL A 289 16.12 -20.26 20.00
C VAL A 289 15.57 -20.07 18.59
N GLN A 290 16.03 -20.88 17.63
CA GLN A 290 15.49 -20.86 16.29
C GLN A 290 14.05 -21.40 16.31
N GLU A 291 13.09 -20.50 16.18
CA GLU A 291 11.65 -20.81 16.26
C GLU A 291 10.83 -19.92 15.33
N THR A 292 9.60 -20.34 15.06
CA THR A 292 8.57 -19.50 14.45
C THR A 292 7.66 -18.93 15.54
N ARG A 293 7.46 -17.63 15.55
CA ARG A 293 6.58 -16.92 16.48
C ARG A 293 5.41 -16.29 15.75
N LEU A 294 4.23 -16.33 16.37
CA LEU A 294 3.02 -15.69 15.87
C LEU A 294 2.85 -14.31 16.50
N PHE A 295 2.71 -13.27 15.69
CA PHE A 295 2.38 -11.94 16.19
C PHE A 295 0.90 -11.86 16.56
N ASN A 296 0.61 -11.36 17.76
CA ASN A 296 -0.73 -11.10 18.26
C ASN A 296 -1.06 -9.62 18.06
N THR A 297 -2.00 -9.31 17.17
CA THR A 297 -2.39 -7.95 16.81
C THR A 297 -3.16 -7.20 17.89
N THR A 298 -3.69 -7.93 18.89
CA THR A 298 -4.49 -7.33 19.98
C THR A 298 -3.58 -6.77 21.08
N ASN A 299 -2.58 -7.54 21.51
CA ASN A 299 -1.67 -7.13 22.59
C ASN A 299 -0.28 -6.72 22.09
N LEU A 300 -0.05 -6.76 20.78
CA LEU A 300 1.20 -6.37 20.10
C LEU A 300 2.43 -7.14 20.59
N THR A 301 2.28 -8.43 20.88
CA THR A 301 3.35 -9.32 21.34
C THR A 301 3.53 -10.51 20.41
N THR A 302 4.63 -11.24 20.53
CA THR A 302 4.83 -12.50 19.84
C THR A 302 4.71 -13.69 20.80
N ARG A 303 4.23 -14.85 20.31
CA ARG A 303 4.23 -16.11 21.04
C ARG A 303 4.85 -17.21 20.20
N SER A 304 5.57 -18.12 20.82
CA SER A 304 6.11 -19.30 20.13
C SER A 304 4.97 -20.14 19.54
N MET A 305 5.15 -20.60 18.30
CA MET A 305 4.25 -21.55 17.63
C MET A 305 4.83 -22.95 17.64
N ARG A 306 6.10 -23.10 17.24
CA ARG A 306 6.82 -24.36 17.17
C ARG A 306 8.31 -24.13 17.34
N GLY A 307 8.98 -25.06 17.98
CA GLY A 307 10.41 -25.05 18.18
C GLY A 307 11.19 -25.68 17.04
N LYS A 308 12.51 -25.75 17.20
CA LYS A 308 13.46 -26.34 16.25
C LYS A 308 13.20 -27.83 15.97
N GLU A 309 12.67 -28.57 16.94
CA GLU A 309 12.36 -30.01 16.84
C GLU A 309 11.24 -30.30 15.83
N ASP A 310 10.39 -29.30 15.56
CA ASP A 310 9.29 -29.38 14.58
C ASP A 310 9.69 -28.82 13.20
N SER A 311 10.97 -28.48 12.99
CA SER A 311 11.46 -27.98 11.71
C SER A 311 11.33 -29.08 10.65
N ALA A 312 10.38 -28.91 9.73
CA ALA A 312 10.15 -29.87 8.67
C ALA A 312 11.34 -29.91 7.71
N GLU A 313 11.92 -31.09 7.55
CA GLU A 313 12.82 -31.36 6.44
C GLU A 313 11.96 -31.57 5.19
N TYR A 314 11.95 -30.58 4.30
CA TYR A 314 11.09 -30.59 3.10
C TYR A 314 11.55 -31.58 2.03
N ARG A 315 12.73 -32.16 2.12
CA ARG A 315 13.27 -33.17 1.20
C ARG A 315 12.97 -32.82 -0.26
N TYR A 316 13.47 -31.65 -0.68
CA TYR A 316 13.29 -31.17 -2.04
C TYR A 316 13.85 -32.14 -3.07
N PHE A 317 13.09 -32.34 -4.16
CA PHE A 317 13.58 -33.01 -5.37
C PHE A 317 12.87 -32.44 -6.60
N PRO A 318 13.44 -32.53 -7.81
CA PRO A 318 12.83 -32.01 -9.03
C PRO A 318 11.42 -32.58 -9.25
N GLU A 319 10.47 -31.73 -9.63
CA GLU A 319 9.12 -32.14 -9.99
C GLU A 319 9.14 -32.99 -11.26
N PRO A 320 8.82 -34.29 -11.21
CA PRO A 320 8.96 -35.18 -12.36
C PRO A 320 7.91 -34.94 -13.46
N ASP A 321 6.77 -34.31 -13.11
CA ASP A 321 5.67 -34.05 -14.04
C ASP A 321 5.81 -32.69 -14.77
N LEU A 322 6.87 -31.93 -14.49
CA LEU A 322 7.17 -30.67 -15.16
C LEU A 322 8.57 -30.71 -15.78
N LEU A 323 8.66 -30.38 -17.06
CA LEU A 323 9.94 -30.14 -17.71
C LEU A 323 10.60 -28.87 -17.15
N PRO A 324 11.94 -28.75 -17.22
CA PRO A 324 12.61 -27.49 -16.93
C PRO A 324 12.03 -26.35 -17.76
N VAL A 325 11.82 -25.21 -17.11
CA VAL A 325 11.35 -23.98 -17.78
C VAL A 325 12.52 -23.42 -18.57
N LEU A 326 12.37 -23.33 -19.88
CA LEU A 326 13.32 -22.68 -20.78
C LEU A 326 12.70 -21.38 -21.25
N LEU A 327 13.31 -20.26 -20.89
CA LEU A 327 12.83 -18.93 -21.30
C LEU A 327 13.17 -18.71 -22.77
N ARG A 328 12.15 -18.35 -23.54
CA ARG A 328 12.33 -17.96 -24.95
C ARG A 328 12.88 -16.52 -25.02
N PRO A 329 13.63 -16.16 -26.06
CA PRO A 329 14.21 -14.81 -26.19
C PRO A 329 13.20 -13.67 -26.03
N GLU A 330 11.97 -13.83 -26.53
CA GLU A 330 10.92 -12.83 -26.40
C GLU A 330 10.44 -12.63 -24.95
N MET A 331 10.58 -13.63 -24.08
CA MET A 331 10.29 -13.49 -22.65
C MET A 331 11.37 -12.65 -21.95
N LEU A 332 12.61 -12.73 -22.39
CA LEU A 332 13.70 -11.91 -21.88
C LEU A 332 13.63 -10.45 -22.37
N GLN A 333 12.88 -10.19 -23.45
CA GLN A 333 12.70 -8.86 -24.03
C GLN A 333 11.42 -8.14 -23.54
N ILE A 334 10.71 -8.69 -22.54
CA ILE A 334 9.54 -8.06 -21.95
C ILE A 334 9.86 -6.62 -21.54
N GLN A 335 9.11 -5.66 -22.06
CA GLN A 335 9.18 -4.28 -21.61
C GLN A 335 8.40 -4.13 -20.30
N ILE A 336 9.03 -3.49 -19.34
CA ILE A 336 8.38 -3.13 -18.07
C ILE A 336 7.91 -1.67 -18.15
N PRO A 337 6.80 -1.32 -17.48
CA PRO A 337 6.38 0.08 -17.39
C PRO A 337 7.39 0.89 -16.57
N GLU A 338 7.33 2.20 -16.72
CA GLU A 338 8.11 3.12 -15.90
C GLU A 338 7.78 2.94 -14.40
N LEU A 339 8.81 2.71 -13.62
CA LEU A 339 8.71 2.42 -12.19
C LEU A 339 8.55 3.70 -11.34
N PRO A 340 8.12 3.60 -10.07
CA PRO A 340 7.86 4.77 -9.22
C PRO A 340 9.02 5.78 -9.16
N ASP A 341 10.28 5.33 -9.05
CA ASP A 341 11.43 6.24 -8.96
C ASP A 341 11.73 6.96 -10.27
N GLU A 342 11.56 6.27 -11.38
CA GLU A 342 11.71 6.85 -12.71
C GLU A 342 10.64 7.92 -12.94
N LYS A 343 9.37 7.60 -12.62
CA LYS A 343 8.27 8.56 -12.67
C LYS A 343 8.49 9.75 -11.74
N LYS A 344 8.90 9.51 -10.49
CA LYS A 344 9.25 10.59 -9.54
C LYS A 344 10.30 11.52 -10.17
N THR A 345 11.35 10.95 -10.73
CA THR A 345 12.42 11.70 -11.38
C THR A 345 11.90 12.51 -12.56
N ARG A 346 11.09 11.91 -13.41
CA ARG A 346 10.46 12.59 -14.56
C ARG A 346 9.53 13.72 -14.12
N TYR A 347 8.67 13.51 -13.12
CA TYR A 347 7.77 14.54 -12.61
C TYR A 347 8.53 15.75 -12.07
N ILE A 348 9.66 15.53 -11.38
CA ILE A 348 10.50 16.61 -10.87
C ILE A 348 11.21 17.35 -12.02
N LYS A 349 11.91 16.60 -12.91
CA LYS A 349 12.78 17.18 -13.93
C LYS A 349 12.00 17.80 -15.10
N ASP A 350 11.01 17.08 -15.61
CA ASP A 350 10.35 17.46 -16.87
C ASP A 350 9.08 18.28 -16.63
N LEU A 351 8.38 18.07 -15.52
CA LEU A 351 7.13 18.76 -15.21
C LEU A 351 7.27 19.83 -14.11
N GLY A 352 8.46 19.96 -13.50
CA GLY A 352 8.72 20.96 -12.44
C GLY A 352 7.90 20.76 -11.17
N VAL A 353 7.48 19.49 -10.88
CA VAL A 353 6.76 19.13 -9.67
C VAL A 353 7.75 19.14 -8.49
N LYS A 354 7.32 19.59 -7.32
CA LYS A 354 8.13 19.53 -6.11
C LYS A 354 8.34 18.09 -5.67
N GLU A 355 9.48 17.81 -5.05
CA GLU A 355 9.83 16.45 -4.61
C GLU A 355 8.77 15.83 -3.68
N SER A 356 8.29 16.58 -2.68
CA SER A 356 7.24 16.12 -1.78
C SER A 356 5.94 15.74 -2.49
N ASP A 357 5.58 16.51 -3.50
CA ASP A 357 4.36 16.27 -4.29
C ASP A 357 4.55 15.07 -5.21
N ALA A 358 5.74 14.94 -5.83
CA ALA A 358 6.09 13.80 -6.66
C ALA A 358 6.07 12.47 -5.87
N GLU A 359 6.50 12.48 -4.61
CA GLU A 359 6.37 11.32 -3.70
C GLU A 359 4.92 10.90 -3.49
N VAL A 360 4.02 11.87 -3.29
CA VAL A 360 2.59 11.58 -3.16
C VAL A 360 2.02 11.02 -4.46
N LEU A 361 2.40 11.59 -5.61
CA LEU A 361 1.91 11.14 -6.93
C LEU A 361 2.35 9.73 -7.31
N VAL A 362 3.50 9.26 -6.83
CA VAL A 362 3.98 7.89 -7.07
C VAL A 362 3.71 6.93 -5.91
N SER A 363 2.99 7.38 -4.86
CA SER A 363 2.68 6.54 -3.70
C SER A 363 1.76 5.35 -4.01
N SER A 364 0.93 5.47 -5.04
CA SER A 364 0.13 4.39 -5.59
C SER A 364 0.04 4.46 -7.11
N LEU A 365 -0.25 3.31 -7.73
CA LEU A 365 -0.45 3.23 -9.18
C LEU A 365 -1.66 4.09 -9.62
N GLU A 366 -2.73 4.08 -8.84
CA GLU A 366 -3.97 4.79 -9.09
C GLU A 366 -3.73 6.31 -9.08
N MET A 367 -3.01 6.82 -8.09
CA MET A 367 -2.63 8.22 -8.00
C MET A 367 -1.77 8.65 -9.19
N SER A 368 -0.78 7.83 -9.56
CA SER A 368 0.08 8.09 -10.72
C SER A 368 -0.72 8.11 -12.03
N ARG A 369 -1.58 7.12 -12.25
CA ARG A 369 -2.45 7.05 -13.44
C ARG A 369 -3.41 8.23 -13.52
N PHE A 370 -3.98 8.63 -12.40
CA PHE A 370 -4.88 9.78 -12.34
C PHE A 370 -4.14 11.07 -12.74
N PHE A 371 -2.97 11.32 -12.16
CA PHE A 371 -2.14 12.47 -12.50
C PHE A 371 -1.73 12.48 -13.98
N GLU A 372 -1.25 11.36 -14.51
CA GLU A 372 -0.88 11.25 -15.93
C GLU A 372 -2.06 11.46 -16.87
N SER A 373 -3.26 11.02 -16.49
CA SER A 373 -4.48 11.33 -17.24
C SER A 373 -4.72 12.84 -17.38
N LEU A 374 -4.44 13.61 -16.33
CA LEU A 374 -4.56 15.08 -16.37
C LEU A 374 -3.50 15.71 -17.26
N ILE A 375 -2.24 15.29 -17.11
CA ILE A 375 -1.10 15.82 -17.89
C ILE A 375 -1.24 15.51 -19.37
N ASN A 376 -1.69 14.33 -19.73
CA ASN A 376 -1.90 13.91 -21.12
C ASN A 376 -2.98 14.73 -21.86
N ARG A 377 -3.82 15.46 -21.12
CA ARG A 377 -4.77 16.43 -21.67
C ARG A 377 -4.13 17.80 -21.95
N GLY A 378 -2.84 17.99 -21.66
CA GLY A 378 -2.13 19.24 -21.84
C GLY A 378 -2.37 20.27 -20.72
N LEU A 379 -2.93 19.85 -19.56
CA LEU A 379 -3.16 20.72 -18.42
C LEU A 379 -1.87 21.01 -17.65
N GLY A 380 -1.79 22.20 -17.03
CA GLY A 380 -0.61 22.64 -16.31
C GLY A 380 -0.30 21.78 -15.07
N ALA A 381 0.87 21.16 -15.04
CA ALA A 381 1.27 20.20 -14.02
C ALA A 381 1.10 20.73 -12.58
N LYS A 382 1.48 21.98 -12.35
CA LYS A 382 1.40 22.60 -11.02
C LYS A 382 -0.04 22.73 -10.51
N LEU A 383 -0.98 23.03 -11.40
CA LEU A 383 -2.39 23.13 -11.06
C LEU A 383 -2.98 21.73 -10.84
N CYS A 384 -2.66 20.77 -11.73
CA CYS A 384 -3.07 19.38 -11.58
C CYS A 384 -2.63 18.78 -10.25
N VAL A 385 -1.36 18.98 -9.84
CA VAL A 385 -0.84 18.53 -8.54
C VAL A 385 -1.68 19.11 -7.40
N SER A 386 -1.84 20.43 -7.36
CA SER A 386 -2.57 21.11 -6.28
C SER A 386 -4.02 20.62 -6.18
N TRP A 387 -4.71 20.49 -7.32
CA TRP A 387 -6.10 20.04 -7.36
C TRP A 387 -6.27 18.57 -7.00
N LEU A 388 -5.36 17.73 -7.43
CA LEU A 388 -5.40 16.32 -7.11
C LEU A 388 -5.04 16.06 -5.64
N THR A 389 -3.86 16.55 -5.18
CA THR A 389 -3.32 16.19 -3.87
C THR A 389 -3.93 16.97 -2.70
N THR A 390 -4.50 18.16 -2.97
CA THR A 390 -5.10 19.00 -1.91
C THR A 390 -6.61 19.02 -1.99
N GLU A 391 -7.18 19.39 -3.15
CA GLU A 391 -8.61 19.62 -3.24
C GLU A 391 -9.40 18.29 -3.32
N LEU A 392 -9.07 17.41 -4.27
CA LEU A 392 -9.77 16.12 -4.41
C LEU A 392 -9.47 15.20 -3.23
N MET A 393 -8.19 15.00 -2.89
CA MET A 393 -7.83 14.14 -1.75
C MET A 393 -8.39 14.64 -0.43
N GLY A 394 -8.57 15.96 -0.28
CA GLY A 394 -9.22 16.56 0.90
C GLY A 394 -10.69 16.18 1.06
N LEU A 395 -11.39 15.81 -0.01
CA LEU A 395 -12.78 15.33 0.01
C LEU A 395 -12.89 13.84 0.26
N LEU A 396 -11.87 13.06 -0.09
CA LEU A 396 -11.84 11.61 0.12
C LEU A 396 -11.60 11.30 1.61
N LYS A 397 -12.60 10.73 2.27
CA LYS A 397 -12.57 10.40 3.71
C LYS A 397 -13.09 8.99 3.95
N GLY A 398 -12.63 8.39 5.04
CA GLY A 398 -13.06 7.05 5.44
C GLY A 398 -12.53 5.98 4.48
N GLU A 399 -13.43 5.23 3.86
CA GLU A 399 -13.11 4.15 2.92
C GLU A 399 -12.96 4.63 1.47
N LEU A 400 -13.12 5.95 1.20
CA LEU A 400 -12.95 6.49 -0.14
C LEU A 400 -11.47 6.75 -0.44
N GLY A 401 -10.95 6.03 -1.44
CA GLY A 401 -9.65 6.25 -2.06
C GLY A 401 -9.77 6.88 -3.45
N ILE A 402 -8.64 7.12 -4.08
CA ILE A 402 -8.62 7.67 -5.45
C ILE A 402 -9.24 6.70 -6.46
N GLU A 403 -9.16 5.40 -6.20
CA GLU A 403 -9.66 4.31 -7.03
C GLU A 403 -11.18 4.23 -7.10
N ASN A 404 -11.87 4.69 -6.05
CA ASN A 404 -13.33 4.70 -5.94
C ASN A 404 -13.91 6.11 -5.77
N SER A 405 -13.14 7.13 -6.17
CA SER A 405 -13.55 8.52 -6.15
C SER A 405 -14.78 8.77 -7.05
N PRO A 406 -15.82 9.49 -6.56
CA PRO A 406 -16.95 9.91 -7.41
C PRO A 406 -16.54 10.87 -8.53
N VAL A 407 -15.41 11.54 -8.38
CA VAL A 407 -14.82 12.45 -9.37
C VAL A 407 -13.61 11.76 -9.99
N ASP A 408 -13.75 11.36 -11.24
CA ASP A 408 -12.68 10.76 -12.04
C ASP A 408 -11.72 11.82 -12.62
N ALA A 409 -10.66 11.34 -13.28
CA ALA A 409 -9.67 12.22 -13.92
C ALA A 409 -10.26 13.08 -15.05
N GLN A 410 -11.36 12.62 -15.70
CA GLN A 410 -12.04 13.41 -16.72
C GLN A 410 -12.69 14.65 -16.10
N LYS A 411 -13.52 14.44 -15.06
CA LYS A 411 -14.22 15.55 -14.38
C LYS A 411 -13.27 16.52 -13.71
N LEU A 412 -12.26 16.02 -12.99
CA LEU A 412 -11.27 16.90 -12.38
C LEU A 412 -10.52 17.71 -13.46
N GLY A 413 -10.15 17.07 -14.56
CA GLY A 413 -9.51 17.72 -15.68
C GLY A 413 -10.41 18.77 -16.35
N ASP A 414 -11.71 18.55 -16.45
CA ASP A 414 -12.66 19.52 -16.96
C ASP A 414 -12.73 20.76 -16.04
N ILE A 415 -12.77 20.58 -14.73
CA ILE A 415 -12.71 21.69 -13.76
C ILE A 415 -11.41 22.49 -13.95
N ILE A 416 -10.26 21.81 -14.01
CA ILE A 416 -8.95 22.44 -14.18
C ILE A 416 -8.91 23.21 -15.50
N ALA A 417 -9.39 22.64 -16.60
CA ALA A 417 -9.46 23.30 -17.90
C ALA A 417 -10.30 24.59 -17.85
N ARG A 418 -11.45 24.57 -17.16
CA ARG A 418 -12.32 25.76 -16.99
C ARG A 418 -11.71 26.84 -16.09
N ILE A 419 -10.75 26.45 -15.25
CA ILE A 419 -9.96 27.43 -14.48
C ILE A 419 -8.85 28.01 -15.32
N GLU A 420 -8.15 27.20 -16.12
CA GLU A 420 -7.06 27.64 -16.98
C GLU A 420 -7.55 28.57 -18.12
N ASP A 421 -8.70 28.25 -18.71
CA ASP A 421 -9.31 29.09 -19.76
C ASP A 421 -10.03 30.35 -19.20
N GLY A 422 -10.12 30.50 -17.87
CA GLY A 422 -10.75 31.63 -17.20
C GLY A 422 -12.28 31.60 -17.22
N THR A 423 -12.90 30.48 -17.57
CA THR A 423 -14.37 30.30 -17.52
C THR A 423 -14.88 30.41 -16.09
N ILE A 424 -14.12 29.86 -15.12
CA ILE A 424 -14.41 29.96 -13.70
C ILE A 424 -13.16 30.34 -12.90
N SER A 425 -13.34 30.93 -11.72
CA SER A 425 -12.25 31.17 -10.77
C SER A 425 -11.85 29.90 -10.02
N GLY A 426 -10.64 29.83 -9.46
CA GLY A 426 -10.24 28.74 -8.60
C GLY A 426 -11.18 28.52 -7.39
N LYS A 427 -11.77 29.61 -6.84
CA LYS A 427 -12.80 29.50 -5.79
C LYS A 427 -14.06 28.82 -6.30
N ALA A 428 -14.57 29.25 -7.44
CA ALA A 428 -15.73 28.65 -8.10
C ALA A 428 -15.47 27.18 -8.46
N GLY A 429 -14.25 26.87 -8.90
CA GLY A 429 -13.84 25.47 -9.15
C GLY A 429 -13.97 24.56 -7.94
N LYS A 430 -13.67 25.04 -6.72
CA LYS A 430 -13.87 24.28 -5.49
C LYS A 430 -15.35 24.01 -5.21
N GLU A 431 -16.20 24.99 -5.48
CA GLU A 431 -17.66 24.84 -5.33
C GLU A 431 -18.21 23.84 -6.35
N VAL A 432 -17.72 23.86 -7.60
CA VAL A 432 -18.04 22.90 -8.64
C VAL A 432 -17.56 21.50 -8.24
N LEU A 433 -16.31 21.37 -7.74
CA LEU A 433 -15.75 20.09 -7.31
C LEU A 433 -16.60 19.47 -6.19
N ALA A 434 -16.95 20.24 -5.16
CA ALA A 434 -17.80 19.78 -4.08
C ALA A 434 -19.19 19.33 -4.58
N PHE A 435 -19.77 20.09 -5.52
CA PHE A 435 -21.07 19.76 -6.09
C PHE A 435 -21.05 18.46 -6.91
N VAL A 436 -20.06 18.28 -7.81
CA VAL A 436 -19.96 17.04 -8.63
C VAL A 436 -19.48 15.85 -7.81
N PHE A 437 -18.83 16.08 -6.68
CA PHE A 437 -18.48 15.01 -5.72
C PHE A 437 -19.72 14.44 -5.04
N GLU A 438 -20.65 15.30 -4.62
CA GLU A 438 -21.91 14.89 -4.01
C GLU A 438 -22.94 14.37 -5.03
N LYS A 439 -22.87 14.87 -6.28
CA LYS A 439 -23.81 14.60 -7.38
C LYS A 439 -23.06 14.20 -8.66
N PRO A 440 -22.48 12.99 -8.67
CA PRO A 440 -21.60 12.55 -9.74
C PRO A 440 -22.32 12.37 -11.11
N GLU A 441 -23.63 12.39 -11.15
CA GLU A 441 -24.41 12.37 -12.39
C GLU A 441 -24.30 13.68 -13.20
N PHE A 442 -23.90 14.81 -12.57
CA PHE A 442 -23.74 16.08 -13.28
C PHE A 442 -22.39 16.15 -14.01
N SER A 443 -22.41 16.72 -15.21
CA SER A 443 -21.19 17.17 -15.87
C SER A 443 -20.69 18.47 -15.23
N VAL A 444 -19.40 18.79 -15.42
CA VAL A 444 -18.78 20.01 -14.89
C VAL A 444 -19.47 21.26 -15.44
N ASP A 445 -19.74 21.31 -16.75
CA ASP A 445 -20.39 22.46 -17.36
C ASP A 445 -21.85 22.65 -16.85
N ALA A 446 -22.60 21.56 -16.70
CA ALA A 446 -23.95 21.63 -16.11
C ALA A 446 -23.92 22.08 -14.63
N ALA A 447 -22.89 21.71 -13.88
CA ALA A 447 -22.68 22.19 -12.52
C ALA A 447 -22.36 23.69 -12.48
N ILE A 448 -21.48 24.17 -13.38
CA ILE A 448 -21.12 25.59 -13.51
C ILE A 448 -22.37 26.43 -13.81
N GLU A 449 -23.21 25.99 -14.75
CA GLU A 449 -24.47 26.67 -15.11
C GLU A 449 -25.46 26.68 -13.94
N LYS A 450 -25.67 25.52 -13.32
CA LYS A 450 -26.62 25.37 -12.19
C LYS A 450 -26.22 26.22 -10.98
N LEU A 451 -24.93 26.34 -10.70
CA LEU A 451 -24.43 27.17 -9.61
C LEU A 451 -24.22 28.64 -10.00
N ASN A 452 -24.42 28.98 -11.27
CA ASN A 452 -24.22 30.31 -11.83
C ASN A 452 -22.81 30.88 -11.54
N LEU A 453 -21.76 30.05 -11.78
CA LEU A 453 -20.36 30.33 -11.44
C LEU A 453 -19.50 30.79 -12.64
N LYS A 454 -20.09 30.91 -13.82
CA LYS A 454 -19.38 31.36 -15.02
C LYS A 454 -18.89 32.79 -14.83
N GLN A 455 -17.60 33.02 -15.10
CA GLN A 455 -17.03 34.37 -15.05
C GLN A 455 -17.51 35.22 -16.24
N VAL A 456 -17.76 36.48 -15.97
CA VAL A 456 -18.06 37.46 -17.00
C VAL A 456 -16.73 37.99 -17.54
N SER A 457 -16.41 37.65 -18.78
CA SER A 457 -15.21 38.10 -19.50
C SER A 457 -15.57 39.15 -20.59
N ASP A 458 -16.75 39.76 -20.51
CA ASP A 458 -17.15 40.83 -21.41
C ASP A 458 -16.38 42.12 -21.08
N ASP A 459 -15.47 42.50 -22.00
CA ASP A 459 -14.62 43.65 -21.86
C ASP A 459 -15.44 44.95 -21.66
N GLY A 460 -16.59 45.08 -22.37
CA GLY A 460 -17.45 46.26 -22.24
C GLY A 460 -18.14 46.36 -20.87
N ALA A 461 -18.55 45.24 -20.28
CA ALA A 461 -19.14 45.23 -18.93
C ALA A 461 -18.08 45.56 -17.86
N ILE A 462 -16.86 45.03 -18.02
CA ILE A 462 -15.74 45.29 -17.09
C ILE A 462 -15.28 46.72 -17.22
N GLU A 463 -15.12 47.27 -18.45
CA GLU A 463 -14.74 48.67 -18.71
C GLU A 463 -15.69 49.65 -18.06
N LYS A 464 -16.99 49.46 -18.22
CA LYS A 464 -18.00 50.34 -17.63
C LYS A 464 -17.91 50.42 -16.10
N ILE A 465 -17.67 49.30 -15.44
CA ILE A 465 -17.50 49.28 -14.00
C ILE A 465 -16.14 49.83 -13.58
N ALA A 466 -15.06 49.56 -14.33
CA ALA A 466 -13.75 50.11 -14.08
C ALA A 466 -13.78 51.64 -14.17
N GLU A 467 -14.43 52.22 -15.19
CA GLU A 467 -14.60 53.67 -15.33
C GLU A 467 -15.38 54.28 -14.17
N ALA A 468 -16.46 53.66 -13.75
CA ALA A 468 -17.25 54.10 -12.58
C ALA A 468 -16.42 54.08 -11.29
N VAL A 469 -15.63 53.02 -11.08
CA VAL A 469 -14.73 52.90 -9.91
C VAL A 469 -13.62 53.96 -9.96
N LEU A 470 -12.99 54.20 -11.11
CA LEU A 470 -11.96 55.21 -11.25
C LEU A 470 -12.52 56.61 -11.05
N ALA A 471 -13.70 56.94 -11.62
CA ALA A 471 -14.38 58.20 -11.44
C ALA A 471 -14.76 58.48 -9.97
N ALA A 472 -15.26 57.47 -9.27
CA ALA A 472 -15.62 57.57 -7.85
C ALA A 472 -14.39 57.73 -6.91
N ASN A 473 -13.17 57.46 -7.40
CA ASN A 473 -11.93 57.50 -6.60
C ASN A 473 -10.88 58.42 -7.26
N ALA A 474 -11.28 59.55 -7.85
CA ALA A 474 -10.41 60.44 -8.61
C ALA A 474 -9.15 60.91 -7.85
N GLU A 475 -9.23 61.17 -6.55
CA GLU A 475 -8.07 61.53 -5.72
C GLU A 475 -7.03 60.40 -5.67
N LYS A 476 -7.47 59.15 -5.49
CA LYS A 476 -6.55 57.99 -5.47
C LYS A 476 -5.97 57.68 -6.84
N VAL A 477 -6.69 57.99 -7.93
CA VAL A 477 -6.16 57.90 -9.30
C VAL A 477 -5.03 58.92 -9.49
N ALA A 478 -5.18 60.15 -8.98
CA ALA A 478 -4.13 61.17 -9.02
C ALA A 478 -2.90 60.73 -8.18
N GLU A 479 -3.11 60.14 -7.01
CA GLU A 479 -2.03 59.59 -6.18
C GLU A 479 -1.30 58.42 -6.86
N PHE A 480 -2.02 57.53 -7.55
CA PHE A 480 -1.42 56.44 -8.33
C PHE A 480 -0.56 56.99 -9.45
N LYS A 481 -1.07 57.93 -10.23
CA LYS A 481 -0.32 58.61 -11.29
C LYS A 481 0.88 59.40 -10.75
N GLY A 482 0.84 59.79 -9.47
CA GLY A 482 1.96 60.39 -8.73
C GLY A 482 3.01 59.41 -8.21
N GLY A 483 2.93 58.08 -8.55
CA GLY A 483 3.93 57.07 -8.24
C GLY A 483 3.57 56.14 -7.04
N LYS A 484 2.31 56.14 -6.58
CA LYS A 484 1.85 55.21 -5.51
C LYS A 484 1.34 53.91 -6.10
N ASP A 485 2.20 53.06 -6.66
CA ASP A 485 1.87 51.80 -7.36
C ASP A 485 1.01 50.83 -6.52
N LYS A 486 1.11 50.86 -5.19
CA LYS A 486 0.31 50.04 -4.27
C LYS A 486 -1.20 50.24 -4.40
N LEU A 487 -1.64 51.39 -4.94
CA LEU A 487 -3.05 51.67 -5.14
C LEU A 487 -3.67 50.90 -6.30
N PHE A 488 -2.87 50.30 -7.21
CA PHE A 488 -3.39 49.45 -8.27
C PHE A 488 -4.23 48.28 -7.71
N GLY A 489 -3.73 47.62 -6.68
CA GLY A 489 -4.45 46.51 -6.01
C GLY A 489 -5.78 46.97 -5.37
N PHE A 490 -5.86 48.21 -4.91
CA PHE A 490 -7.10 48.81 -4.43
C PHE A 490 -8.15 48.91 -5.54
N PHE A 491 -7.77 49.41 -6.73
CA PHE A 491 -8.71 49.56 -7.86
C PHE A 491 -9.18 48.19 -8.35
N VAL A 492 -8.27 47.22 -8.46
CA VAL A 492 -8.63 45.82 -8.80
C VAL A 492 -9.65 45.28 -7.80
N GLY A 493 -9.41 45.45 -6.49
CA GLY A 493 -10.32 45.01 -5.44
C GLY A 493 -11.71 45.64 -5.52
N GLN A 494 -11.78 46.95 -5.85
CA GLN A 494 -13.06 47.66 -5.98
C GLN A 494 -13.85 47.19 -7.23
N VAL A 495 -13.18 47.05 -8.39
CA VAL A 495 -13.83 46.56 -9.60
C VAL A 495 -14.35 45.12 -9.40
N MET A 496 -13.55 44.26 -8.77
CA MET A 496 -13.97 42.89 -8.43
C MET A 496 -15.16 42.85 -7.46
N LYS A 497 -15.21 43.79 -6.50
CA LYS A 497 -16.31 43.91 -5.53
C LYS A 497 -17.59 44.36 -6.22
N GLU A 498 -17.55 45.37 -7.06
CA GLU A 498 -18.70 45.88 -7.83
C GLU A 498 -19.19 44.81 -8.83
N GLY A 499 -18.27 44.04 -9.44
CA GLY A 499 -18.58 42.87 -10.27
C GLY A 499 -19.06 41.65 -9.47
N LYS A 500 -19.26 41.75 -8.13
CA LYS A 500 -19.66 40.67 -7.22
C LYS A 500 -18.78 39.42 -7.33
N GLY A 501 -17.51 39.59 -7.69
CA GLY A 501 -16.56 38.49 -7.88
C GLY A 501 -16.76 37.69 -9.19
N ALA A 502 -17.66 38.11 -10.06
CA ALA A 502 -17.96 37.40 -11.32
C ALA A 502 -16.99 37.77 -12.46
N PHE A 503 -16.19 38.83 -12.33
CA PHE A 503 -15.24 39.26 -13.38
C PHE A 503 -13.96 38.42 -13.37
N ASN A 504 -13.40 38.21 -14.58
CA ASN A 504 -12.09 37.62 -14.74
C ASN A 504 -10.99 38.60 -14.23
N PRO A 505 -10.21 38.25 -13.18
CA PRO A 505 -9.21 39.14 -12.59
C PRO A 505 -8.11 39.58 -13.59
N SER A 506 -7.73 38.71 -14.53
CA SER A 506 -6.73 39.02 -15.55
C SER A 506 -7.23 40.11 -16.50
N LYS A 507 -8.48 40.02 -16.93
CA LYS A 507 -9.14 41.02 -17.76
C LYS A 507 -9.32 42.34 -17.01
N VAL A 508 -9.72 42.30 -15.74
CA VAL A 508 -9.80 43.50 -14.88
C VAL A 508 -8.44 44.20 -14.78
N ASN A 509 -7.37 43.41 -14.58
CA ASN A 509 -6.00 43.97 -14.53
C ASN A 509 -5.58 44.61 -15.87
N GLU A 510 -5.88 43.95 -16.99
CA GLU A 510 -5.56 44.44 -18.33
C GLU A 510 -6.27 45.77 -18.61
N ILE A 511 -7.59 45.84 -18.36
CA ILE A 511 -8.40 47.03 -18.56
C ILE A 511 -7.98 48.18 -17.64
N LEU A 512 -7.73 47.91 -16.36
CA LEU A 512 -7.26 48.93 -15.42
C LEU A 512 -5.88 49.45 -15.77
N LYS A 513 -4.95 48.60 -16.24
CA LYS A 513 -3.65 49.07 -16.74
C LYS A 513 -3.80 49.97 -17.96
N ALA A 514 -4.65 49.62 -18.91
CA ALA A 514 -4.89 50.44 -20.09
C ALA A 514 -5.52 51.80 -19.75
N LYS A 515 -6.36 51.89 -18.68
CA LYS A 515 -7.05 53.13 -18.29
C LYS A 515 -6.25 54.00 -17.31
N LEU A 516 -5.35 53.43 -16.57
CA LEU A 516 -4.51 54.16 -15.60
C LEU A 516 -3.18 54.64 -16.19
N GLY A 517 -2.76 54.07 -17.32
CA GLY A 517 -1.51 54.43 -18.04
C GLY A 517 -0.40 53.55 -17.59
#